data_83eea9b73994bd910c3816e49d60652a
#
_entry.id   83eea9b73994bd910c3816e49d60652a
#
_cell.length_a   1.000
_cell.length_b   1.000
_cell.length_c   1.000
_cell.angle_alpha   90.00
_cell.angle_beta   90.00
_cell.angle_gamma   90.00
#
_symmetry.space_group_name_H-M   'P 1'
#
loop_
_entity.id
_entity.type
_entity.pdbx_description
1 polymer ?
#
loop_
_entity_poly.entity_id
_entity_poly.type
_entity_poly.pdbx_seq_one_letter_code
_entity_poly.pdbx_strand_id
1 'polypeptide(L)'
;MLKPERYRHFVDYFSKHQPNPVTELHYGNPFQLLIAVILSAQCTDKRINQVTTALFEKFTTPEELALSTPDEVFTYIRSVSYPNNKAKHLVGMAKMLVEQFNSEVPSDINELQKLPGVGRKTANVIASVVYALPAIAVDTHVFRVANRIGLTTNARTPLAVEKQLTEYLPKQTLGVAHHWLILHGRYICVARSPKCEICPISWFCKYYERTHTEAALLKAEALKAKKAKDIKKKKQLNIISKQLKKRSVDKDI
;
A
#
# COMPACT_ATOMS: atom_id res chain seq x y z
N MET A 1 26.00 5.43 -7.78
CA MET A 1 26.00 5.02 -6.35
C MET A 1 25.73 3.54 -6.23
N LEU A 2 26.50 2.84 -5.40
CA LEU A 2 26.35 1.41 -5.13
C LEU A 2 25.11 1.13 -4.24
N LYS A 3 24.57 -0.11 -4.33
CA LYS A 3 23.37 -0.51 -3.57
C LYS A 3 23.57 -0.42 -2.05
N PRO A 4 24.69 -0.91 -1.45
CA PRO A 4 24.91 -0.77 0.00
C PRO A 4 24.98 0.67 0.49
N GLU A 5 25.60 1.57 -0.29
CA GLU A 5 25.65 3.01 0.05
C GLU A 5 24.24 3.62 0.07
N ARG A 6 23.39 3.22 -0.90
CA ARG A 6 22.00 3.69 -0.98
C ARG A 6 21.18 3.25 0.22
N TYR A 7 21.39 2.02 0.71
CA TYR A 7 20.75 1.54 1.95
C TYR A 7 21.22 2.33 3.16
N ARG A 8 22.53 2.61 3.28
CA ARG A 8 23.06 3.43 4.36
C ARG A 8 22.43 4.81 4.36
N HIS A 9 22.43 5.52 3.24
CA HIS A 9 21.80 6.84 3.12
C HIS A 9 20.30 6.82 3.39
N PHE A 10 19.61 5.77 2.97
CA PHE A 10 18.19 5.59 3.27
C PHE A 10 17.94 5.48 4.78
N VAL A 11 18.66 4.60 5.47
CA VAL A 11 18.53 4.42 6.91
C VAL A 11 18.92 5.69 7.66
N ASP A 12 20.08 6.29 7.35
CA ASP A 12 20.58 7.51 7.99
C ASP A 12 19.58 8.67 7.87
N TYR A 13 19.05 8.88 6.67
CA TYR A 13 18.09 9.95 6.44
C TYR A 13 16.81 9.74 7.25
N PHE A 14 16.17 8.59 7.12
CA PHE A 14 14.87 8.36 7.74
C PHE A 14 14.94 8.19 9.26
N SER A 15 15.99 7.56 9.78
CA SER A 15 16.20 7.49 11.24
C SER A 15 16.35 8.87 11.88
N LYS A 16 16.96 9.82 11.17
CA LYS A 16 17.13 11.17 11.66
C LYS A 16 15.84 12.01 11.56
N HIS A 17 15.09 11.88 10.46
CA HIS A 17 13.98 12.79 10.15
C HIS A 17 12.60 12.21 10.49
N GLN A 18 12.49 10.89 10.63
CA GLN A 18 11.27 10.17 11.00
C GLN A 18 11.59 9.00 11.94
N PRO A 19 12.13 9.27 13.16
CA PRO A 19 12.60 8.23 14.05
C PRO A 19 11.51 7.26 14.49
N ASN A 20 10.29 7.75 14.69
CA ASN A 20 9.15 6.97 15.22
C ASN A 20 7.93 7.05 14.30
N PRO A 21 7.99 6.52 13.07
CA PRO A 21 6.83 6.50 12.20
C PRO A 21 5.85 5.43 12.71
N VAL A 22 4.56 5.80 12.74
CA VAL A 22 3.49 4.91 13.20
C VAL A 22 2.47 4.68 12.08
N THR A 23 1.67 3.62 12.22
CA THR A 23 0.52 3.40 11.35
C THR A 23 -0.53 4.50 11.54
N GLU A 24 -1.26 4.83 10.47
CA GLU A 24 -2.39 5.76 10.53
C GLU A 24 -3.71 5.05 10.95
N LEU A 25 -3.69 3.73 11.15
CA LEU A 25 -4.84 2.97 11.67
C LEU A 25 -4.99 3.19 13.17
N HIS A 26 -6.23 3.37 13.63
CA HIS A 26 -6.57 3.51 15.05
C HIS A 26 -6.88 2.13 15.65
N TYR A 27 -6.23 1.79 16.75
CA TYR A 27 -6.43 0.55 17.49
C TYR A 27 -5.96 0.70 18.94
N GLY A 28 -6.55 -0.06 19.85
CA GLY A 28 -6.19 -0.08 21.26
C GLY A 28 -5.44 -1.35 21.69
N ASN A 29 -5.53 -2.44 20.90
CA ASN A 29 -4.89 -3.73 21.23
C ASN A 29 -4.55 -4.53 19.94
N PRO A 30 -3.79 -5.64 20.05
CA PRO A 30 -3.40 -6.47 18.92
C PRO A 30 -4.58 -7.03 18.09
N PHE A 31 -5.67 -7.41 18.74
CA PHE A 31 -6.87 -7.92 18.07
C PHE A 31 -7.52 -6.84 17.19
N GLN A 32 -7.66 -5.64 17.71
CA GLN A 32 -8.18 -4.51 16.95
C GLN A 32 -7.28 -4.14 15.76
N LEU A 33 -5.95 -4.17 15.94
CA LEU A 33 -5.02 -3.95 14.83
C LEU A 33 -5.20 -5.02 13.74
N LEU A 34 -5.31 -6.29 14.13
CA LEU A 34 -5.51 -7.39 13.18
C LEU A 34 -6.78 -7.18 12.35
N ILE A 35 -7.91 -6.84 12.99
CA ILE A 35 -9.16 -6.48 12.31
C ILE A 35 -8.93 -5.30 11.34
N ALA A 36 -8.34 -4.21 11.82
CA ALA A 36 -8.13 -3.01 11.02
C ALA A 36 -7.26 -3.30 9.79
N VAL A 37 -6.20 -4.11 9.92
CA VAL A 37 -5.33 -4.50 8.80
C VAL A 37 -6.05 -5.42 7.81
N ILE A 38 -6.87 -6.39 8.26
CA ILE A 38 -7.71 -7.20 7.36
C ILE A 38 -8.67 -6.30 6.58
N LEU A 39 -9.31 -5.36 7.25
CA LEU A 39 -10.25 -4.43 6.63
C LEU A 39 -9.58 -3.45 5.67
N SER A 40 -8.30 -3.10 5.88
CA SER A 40 -7.56 -2.13 5.06
C SER A 40 -7.26 -2.59 3.63
N ALA A 41 -7.44 -3.87 3.31
CA ALA A 41 -7.27 -4.39 1.96
C ALA A 41 -8.18 -3.65 0.97
N GLN A 42 -7.58 -2.90 0.02
CA GLN A 42 -8.26 -2.06 -0.97
C GLN A 42 -9.18 -0.97 -0.37
N CYS A 43 -8.88 -0.50 0.83
CA CYS A 43 -9.55 0.63 1.48
C CYS A 43 -8.53 1.65 1.97
N THR A 44 -8.96 2.89 2.17
CA THR A 44 -8.14 3.93 2.80
C THR A 44 -8.20 3.82 4.32
N ASP A 45 -7.08 4.13 5.00
CA ASP A 45 -7.03 4.09 6.49
C ASP A 45 -8.09 5.00 7.10
N LYS A 46 -8.35 6.17 6.49
CA LYS A 46 -9.44 7.07 6.92
C LYS A 46 -10.81 6.36 6.94
N ARG A 47 -11.12 5.56 5.89
CA ARG A 47 -12.38 4.80 5.84
C ARG A 47 -12.39 3.71 6.90
N ILE A 48 -11.27 3.01 7.09
CA ILE A 48 -11.17 1.97 8.11
C ILE A 48 -11.39 2.55 9.49
N ASN A 49 -10.71 3.63 9.86
CA ASN A 49 -10.87 4.29 11.14
C ASN A 49 -12.34 4.72 11.42
N GLN A 50 -13.06 5.13 10.36
CA GLN A 50 -14.49 5.47 10.49
C GLN A 50 -15.38 4.26 10.82
N VAL A 51 -15.12 3.10 10.22
CA VAL A 51 -15.98 1.92 10.43
C VAL A 51 -15.55 1.12 11.66
N THR A 52 -14.26 1.15 12.04
CA THR A 52 -13.78 0.39 13.18
C THR A 52 -14.18 0.99 14.52
N THR A 53 -14.52 2.28 14.62
CA THR A 53 -15.00 2.88 15.87
C THR A 53 -16.22 2.12 16.41
N ALA A 54 -17.31 2.08 15.67
CA ALA A 54 -18.51 1.36 16.09
C ALA A 54 -18.31 -0.17 16.15
N LEU A 55 -17.45 -0.73 15.29
CA LEU A 55 -17.14 -2.15 15.31
C LEU A 55 -16.41 -2.55 16.62
N PHE A 56 -15.46 -1.74 17.08
CA PHE A 56 -14.68 -2.01 18.30
C PHE A 56 -15.45 -1.72 19.58
N GLU A 57 -16.47 -0.84 19.55
CA GLU A 57 -17.42 -0.65 20.64
C GLU A 57 -18.32 -1.86 20.82
N LYS A 58 -18.72 -2.51 19.73
CA LYS A 58 -19.59 -3.69 19.75
C LYS A 58 -18.83 -4.98 20.03
N PHE A 59 -17.66 -5.16 19.46
CA PHE A 59 -16.85 -6.37 19.57
C PHE A 59 -15.50 -6.04 20.20
N THR A 60 -15.45 -6.07 21.51
CA THR A 60 -14.26 -5.67 22.28
C THR A 60 -13.24 -6.80 22.39
N THR A 61 -13.70 -8.06 22.30
CA THR A 61 -12.89 -9.26 22.46
C THR A 61 -13.07 -10.25 21.29
N PRO A 62 -12.13 -11.19 21.11
CA PRO A 62 -12.28 -12.27 20.14
C PRO A 62 -13.52 -13.12 20.37
N GLU A 63 -13.90 -13.39 21.62
CA GLU A 63 -15.05 -14.20 22.01
C GLU A 63 -16.36 -13.56 21.52
N GLU A 64 -16.55 -12.27 21.76
CA GLU A 64 -17.73 -11.54 21.31
C GLU A 64 -17.88 -11.60 19.79
N LEU A 65 -16.77 -11.41 19.06
CA LEU A 65 -16.78 -11.48 17.59
C LEU A 65 -16.97 -12.93 17.10
N ALA A 66 -16.44 -13.93 17.80
CA ALA A 66 -16.61 -15.34 17.45
C ALA A 66 -18.07 -15.83 17.60
N LEU A 67 -18.81 -15.28 18.56
CA LEU A 67 -20.24 -15.56 18.78
C LEU A 67 -21.16 -14.86 17.77
N SER A 68 -20.66 -13.87 17.04
CA SER A 68 -21.44 -13.10 16.06
C SER A 68 -21.65 -13.87 14.75
N THR A 69 -22.51 -13.33 13.91
CA THR A 69 -22.70 -13.81 12.53
C THR A 69 -22.01 -12.90 11.51
N PRO A 70 -21.64 -13.43 10.32
CA PRO A 70 -21.13 -12.59 9.24
C PRO A 70 -22.12 -11.46 8.85
N ASP A 71 -23.43 -11.70 8.93
CA ASP A 71 -24.44 -10.70 8.58
C ASP A 71 -24.48 -9.58 9.63
N GLU A 72 -24.31 -9.87 10.90
CA GLU A 72 -24.18 -8.86 11.95
C GLU A 72 -22.93 -8.00 11.73
N VAL A 73 -21.77 -8.62 11.53
CA VAL A 73 -20.51 -7.90 11.26
C VAL A 73 -20.61 -7.06 9.98
N PHE A 74 -21.26 -7.57 8.94
CA PHE A 74 -21.48 -6.85 7.69
C PHE A 74 -22.16 -5.49 7.91
N THR A 75 -23.11 -5.39 8.84
CA THR A 75 -23.81 -4.11 9.11
C THR A 75 -22.87 -2.98 9.46
N TYR A 76 -21.77 -3.27 10.18
CA TYR A 76 -20.75 -2.31 10.59
C TYR A 76 -19.78 -1.97 9.46
N ILE A 77 -19.47 -2.94 8.59
CA ILE A 77 -18.40 -2.80 7.58
C ILE A 77 -18.91 -2.69 6.14
N ARG A 78 -20.21 -2.49 5.90
CA ARG A 78 -20.84 -2.46 4.56
C ARG A 78 -20.20 -1.46 3.58
N SER A 79 -19.52 -0.44 4.09
CA SER A 79 -18.89 0.61 3.26
C SER A 79 -17.43 0.33 2.90
N VAL A 80 -16.85 -0.79 3.32
CA VAL A 80 -15.50 -1.21 2.91
C VAL A 80 -15.55 -2.03 1.62
N SER A 81 -14.42 -2.18 0.93
CA SER A 81 -14.34 -3.06 -0.25
C SER A 81 -14.53 -4.53 0.15
N TYR A 82 -15.33 -5.27 -0.60
CA TYR A 82 -15.60 -6.71 -0.38
C TYR A 82 -16.13 -7.04 1.03
N PRO A 83 -17.18 -6.35 1.52
CA PRO A 83 -17.60 -6.45 2.92
C PRO A 83 -18.09 -7.85 3.31
N ASN A 84 -18.79 -8.58 2.43
CA ASN A 84 -19.27 -9.93 2.70
C ASN A 84 -18.13 -10.92 3.00
N ASN A 85 -17.06 -10.91 2.18
CA ASN A 85 -15.92 -11.78 2.41
C ASN A 85 -15.15 -11.38 3.66
N LYS A 86 -15.00 -10.07 3.91
CA LYS A 86 -14.33 -9.57 5.11
C LYS A 86 -15.10 -9.90 6.38
N ALA A 87 -16.43 -9.79 6.39
CA ALA A 87 -17.25 -10.21 7.52
C ALA A 87 -17.06 -11.69 7.85
N LYS A 88 -17.11 -12.57 6.84
CA LYS A 88 -16.83 -14.01 7.02
C LYS A 88 -15.41 -14.25 7.56
N HIS A 89 -14.42 -13.54 7.04
CA HIS A 89 -13.03 -13.67 7.51
C HIS A 89 -12.89 -13.21 8.97
N LEU A 90 -13.50 -12.08 9.36
CA LEU A 90 -13.42 -11.59 10.74
C LEU A 90 -14.03 -12.57 11.74
N VAL A 91 -15.23 -13.09 11.46
CA VAL A 91 -15.87 -14.09 12.33
C VAL A 91 -15.05 -15.39 12.37
N GLY A 92 -14.58 -15.88 11.22
CA GLY A 92 -13.75 -17.09 11.16
C GLY A 92 -12.41 -16.93 11.87
N MET A 93 -11.78 -15.76 11.72
CA MET A 93 -10.54 -15.40 12.43
C MET A 93 -10.74 -15.39 13.94
N ALA A 94 -11.83 -14.75 14.42
CA ALA A 94 -12.13 -14.70 15.84
C ALA A 94 -12.40 -16.09 16.43
N LYS A 95 -13.16 -16.95 15.75
CA LYS A 95 -13.37 -18.35 16.15
C LYS A 95 -12.05 -19.11 16.28
N MET A 96 -11.18 -18.98 15.30
CA MET A 96 -9.87 -19.66 15.33
C MET A 96 -8.98 -19.11 16.46
N LEU A 97 -9.01 -17.81 16.78
CA LEU A 97 -8.30 -17.25 17.91
C LEU A 97 -8.77 -17.87 19.23
N VAL A 98 -10.09 -17.98 19.43
CA VAL A 98 -10.69 -18.59 20.62
C VAL A 98 -10.33 -20.07 20.72
N GLU A 99 -10.50 -20.83 19.64
CA GLU A 99 -10.36 -22.29 19.65
C GLU A 99 -8.91 -22.78 19.70
N GLN A 100 -7.96 -22.02 19.10
CA GLN A 100 -6.60 -22.51 18.86
C GLN A 100 -5.51 -21.64 19.49
N PHE A 101 -5.82 -20.40 19.87
CA PHE A 101 -4.83 -19.41 20.32
C PHE A 101 -5.18 -18.74 21.65
N ASN A 102 -6.07 -19.33 22.47
CA ASN A 102 -6.50 -18.80 23.76
C ASN A 102 -6.96 -17.33 23.69
N SER A 103 -7.65 -16.96 22.61
CA SER A 103 -8.10 -15.58 22.33
C SER A 103 -6.96 -14.55 22.12
N GLU A 104 -5.74 -14.98 21.98
CA GLU A 104 -4.58 -14.13 21.73
C GLU A 104 -4.19 -14.13 20.26
N VAL A 105 -3.70 -13.00 19.77
CA VAL A 105 -3.14 -12.91 18.42
C VAL A 105 -1.75 -13.55 18.43
N PRO A 106 -1.47 -14.60 17.61
CA PRO A 106 -0.18 -15.26 17.62
C PRO A 106 0.94 -14.34 17.10
N SER A 107 2.16 -14.52 17.60
CA SER A 107 3.34 -13.77 17.14
C SER A 107 4.05 -14.42 15.95
N ASP A 108 3.93 -15.74 15.77
CA ASP A 108 4.56 -16.45 14.67
C ASP A 108 3.87 -16.14 13.32
N ILE A 109 4.67 -15.80 12.30
CA ILE A 109 4.17 -15.40 10.99
C ILE A 109 3.41 -16.54 10.29
N ASN A 110 3.81 -17.80 10.51
CA ASN A 110 3.14 -18.93 9.89
C ASN A 110 1.79 -19.20 10.57
N GLU A 111 1.72 -19.06 11.90
CA GLU A 111 0.46 -19.14 12.64
C GLU A 111 -0.49 -18.01 12.25
N LEU A 112 0.00 -16.78 12.16
CA LEU A 112 -0.79 -15.64 11.67
C LEU A 112 -1.40 -15.91 10.28
N GLN A 113 -0.66 -16.54 9.39
CA GLN A 113 -1.15 -16.84 8.03
C GLN A 113 -2.20 -17.95 7.97
N LYS A 114 -2.41 -18.72 9.04
CA LYS A 114 -3.51 -19.70 9.14
C LYS A 114 -4.85 -19.00 9.40
N LEU A 115 -4.84 -17.80 10.00
CA LEU A 115 -6.04 -17.06 10.34
C LEU A 115 -6.80 -16.62 9.07
N PRO A 116 -8.13 -16.82 9.00
CA PRO A 116 -8.95 -16.34 7.90
C PRO A 116 -8.76 -14.86 7.59
N GLY A 117 -8.49 -14.53 6.32
CA GLY A 117 -8.25 -13.15 5.88
C GLY A 117 -6.82 -12.63 6.10
N VAL A 118 -5.95 -13.42 6.69
CA VAL A 118 -4.55 -13.04 6.97
C VAL A 118 -3.61 -13.64 5.92
N GLY A 119 -3.18 -12.80 4.99
CA GLY A 119 -2.10 -13.15 4.06
C GLY A 119 -0.73 -12.73 4.59
N ARG A 120 0.34 -13.08 3.85
CA ARG A 120 1.73 -12.76 4.20
C ARG A 120 1.95 -11.29 4.57
N LYS A 121 1.36 -10.36 3.80
CA LYS A 121 1.46 -8.92 4.10
C LYS A 121 0.88 -8.58 5.48
N THR A 122 -0.33 -9.06 5.77
CA THR A 122 -1.00 -8.82 7.05
C THR A 122 -0.19 -9.43 8.20
N ALA A 123 0.27 -10.66 8.05
CA ALA A 123 1.10 -11.33 9.05
C ALA A 123 2.39 -10.54 9.35
N ASN A 124 3.10 -10.04 8.32
CA ASN A 124 4.29 -9.22 8.52
C ASN A 124 4.00 -7.89 9.23
N VAL A 125 2.84 -7.24 8.94
CA VAL A 125 2.43 -6.02 9.67
C VAL A 125 2.22 -6.32 11.14
N ILE A 126 1.45 -7.36 11.47
CA ILE A 126 1.18 -7.74 12.87
C ILE A 126 2.48 -8.12 13.59
N ALA A 127 3.30 -8.98 12.98
CA ALA A 127 4.58 -9.40 13.55
C ALA A 127 5.51 -8.21 13.86
N SER A 128 5.59 -7.24 12.95
CA SER A 128 6.48 -6.08 13.13
C SER A 128 5.92 -5.02 14.07
N VAL A 129 4.61 -4.72 13.99
CA VAL A 129 4.00 -3.61 14.76
C VAL A 129 3.67 -4.02 16.19
N VAL A 130 3.12 -5.23 16.38
CA VAL A 130 2.69 -5.71 17.70
C VAL A 130 3.85 -6.31 18.47
N TYR A 131 4.66 -7.15 17.80
CA TYR A 131 5.66 -7.98 18.44
C TYR A 131 7.11 -7.52 18.22
N ALA A 132 7.28 -6.38 17.52
CA ALA A 132 8.59 -5.85 17.16
C ALA A 132 9.52 -6.88 16.46
N LEU A 133 8.95 -7.91 15.82
CA LEU A 133 9.71 -8.90 15.09
C LEU A 133 10.34 -8.31 13.83
N PRO A 134 11.49 -8.81 13.39
CA PRO A 134 12.20 -8.29 12.23
C PRO A 134 11.51 -8.71 10.91
N ALA A 135 10.35 -8.14 10.65
CA ALA A 135 9.55 -8.35 9.45
C ALA A 135 9.26 -7.03 8.74
N ILE A 136 9.16 -7.09 7.42
CA ILE A 136 8.75 -5.96 6.58
C ILE A 136 7.61 -6.36 5.66
N ALA A 137 6.49 -5.67 5.77
CA ALA A 137 5.37 -5.89 4.87
C ALA A 137 5.62 -5.11 3.55
N VAL A 138 5.32 -5.72 2.41
CA VAL A 138 5.47 -5.08 1.10
C VAL A 138 4.09 -4.86 0.49
N ASP A 139 3.63 -3.61 0.55
CA ASP A 139 2.45 -3.14 -0.16
C ASP A 139 2.82 -2.46 -1.47
N THR A 140 1.85 -1.86 -2.15
CA THR A 140 2.07 -1.14 -3.42
C THR A 140 2.95 0.09 -3.26
N HIS A 141 2.97 0.74 -2.09
CA HIS A 141 3.85 1.88 -1.80
C HIS A 141 5.28 1.40 -1.58
N VAL A 142 5.48 0.46 -0.66
CA VAL A 142 6.79 -0.14 -0.39
C VAL A 142 7.40 -0.71 -1.67
N PHE A 143 6.64 -1.51 -2.42
CA PHE A 143 7.07 -2.07 -3.71
C PHE A 143 7.56 -1.00 -4.68
N ARG A 144 6.77 0.04 -4.89
CA ARG A 144 7.08 1.13 -5.82
C ARG A 144 8.29 1.93 -5.38
N VAL A 145 8.29 2.34 -4.11
CA VAL A 145 9.31 3.24 -3.56
C VAL A 145 10.66 2.56 -3.48
N ALA A 146 10.73 1.32 -2.97
CA ALA A 146 11.96 0.54 -2.91
C ALA A 146 12.60 0.34 -4.30
N ASN A 147 11.78 0.01 -5.31
CA ASN A 147 12.26 -0.12 -6.69
C ASN A 147 12.72 1.23 -7.27
N ARG A 148 12.00 2.33 -7.01
CA ARG A 148 12.35 3.67 -7.53
C ARG A 148 13.63 4.22 -6.90
N ILE A 149 13.74 4.15 -5.59
CA ILE A 149 14.97 4.57 -4.89
C ILE A 149 16.15 3.74 -5.38
N GLY A 150 15.94 2.48 -5.75
CA GLY A 150 16.96 1.52 -6.15
C GLY A 150 17.52 0.72 -4.97
N LEU A 151 16.70 0.54 -3.92
CA LEU A 151 16.97 -0.41 -2.85
C LEU A 151 16.86 -1.86 -3.36
N THR A 152 16.05 -2.09 -4.39
CA THR A 152 15.88 -3.40 -5.00
C THR A 152 16.34 -3.42 -6.46
N THR A 153 16.76 -4.60 -6.92
CA THR A 153 17.23 -4.82 -8.30
C THR A 153 16.40 -5.95 -8.91
N ASN A 154 15.76 -5.69 -10.06
CA ASN A 154 14.94 -6.65 -10.79
C ASN A 154 13.85 -7.33 -9.96
N ALA A 155 13.41 -6.74 -8.85
CA ALA A 155 12.37 -7.26 -8.00
C ALA A 155 10.99 -6.97 -8.63
N ARG A 156 10.39 -8.00 -9.24
CA ARG A 156 9.09 -7.89 -9.95
C ARG A 156 7.90 -8.33 -9.12
N THR A 157 8.12 -8.91 -7.95
CA THR A 157 7.06 -9.36 -7.03
C THR A 157 7.25 -8.78 -5.63
N PRO A 158 6.18 -8.64 -4.83
CA PRO A 158 6.31 -8.21 -3.44
C PRO A 158 7.27 -9.07 -2.62
N LEU A 159 7.25 -10.37 -2.81
CA LEU A 159 8.15 -11.31 -2.14
C LEU A 159 9.62 -11.08 -2.51
N ALA A 160 9.91 -10.76 -3.78
CA ALA A 160 11.27 -10.46 -4.20
C ALA A 160 11.77 -9.12 -3.60
N VAL A 161 10.89 -8.14 -3.44
CA VAL A 161 11.19 -6.89 -2.75
C VAL A 161 11.43 -7.14 -1.27
N GLU A 162 10.54 -7.89 -0.60
CA GLU A 162 10.66 -8.28 0.80
C GLU A 162 12.01 -8.94 1.09
N LYS A 163 12.37 -9.98 0.33
CA LYS A 163 13.65 -10.68 0.48
C LYS A 163 14.85 -9.74 0.40
N GLN A 164 14.89 -8.86 -0.62
CA GLN A 164 16.00 -7.93 -0.78
C GLN A 164 16.04 -6.85 0.31
N LEU A 165 14.90 -6.34 0.76
CA LEU A 165 14.85 -5.39 1.87
C LEU A 165 15.33 -6.05 3.17
N THR A 166 14.90 -7.27 3.45
CA THR A 166 15.30 -8.03 4.66
C THR A 166 16.79 -8.39 4.64
N GLU A 167 17.38 -8.62 3.45
CA GLU A 167 18.80 -8.93 3.29
C GLU A 167 19.72 -7.74 3.64
N TYR A 168 19.32 -6.52 3.25
CA TYR A 168 20.20 -5.34 3.31
C TYR A 168 19.86 -4.36 4.44
N LEU A 169 18.64 -4.35 4.95
CA LEU A 169 18.26 -3.49 6.09
C LEU A 169 18.71 -4.13 7.42
N PRO A 170 19.15 -3.33 8.39
CA PRO A 170 19.35 -3.82 9.76
C PRO A 170 18.03 -4.39 10.31
N LYS A 171 18.10 -5.56 10.97
CA LYS A 171 16.90 -6.27 11.46
C LYS A 171 15.99 -5.39 12.30
N GLN A 172 16.56 -4.57 13.19
CA GLN A 172 15.84 -3.65 14.07
C GLN A 172 15.13 -2.51 13.32
N THR A 173 15.48 -2.23 12.05
CA THR A 173 14.86 -1.15 11.26
C THR A 173 13.77 -1.65 10.31
N LEU A 174 13.56 -2.96 10.17
CA LEU A 174 12.61 -3.50 9.19
C LEU A 174 11.18 -3.00 9.39
N GLY A 175 10.68 -3.01 10.63
CA GLY A 175 9.34 -2.53 10.96
C GLY A 175 9.17 -1.04 10.68
N VAL A 176 10.11 -0.21 11.13
CA VAL A 176 10.06 1.24 10.90
C VAL A 176 10.28 1.59 9.42
N ALA A 177 11.13 0.86 8.70
CA ALA A 177 11.39 1.05 7.28
C ALA A 177 10.13 0.81 6.42
N HIS A 178 9.26 -0.10 6.84
CA HIS A 178 7.93 -0.28 6.25
C HIS A 178 7.15 1.05 6.24
N HIS A 179 7.06 1.70 7.40
CA HIS A 179 6.35 2.97 7.54
C HIS A 179 7.03 4.11 6.78
N TRP A 180 8.37 4.21 6.80
CA TRP A 180 9.11 5.19 5.99
C TRP A 180 8.75 5.08 4.51
N LEU A 181 8.77 3.88 3.97
CA LEU A 181 8.47 3.64 2.56
C LEU A 181 7.00 3.92 2.22
N ILE A 182 6.05 3.57 3.10
CA ILE A 182 4.63 3.88 2.92
C ILE A 182 4.41 5.39 2.92
N LEU A 183 4.84 6.09 3.98
CA LEU A 183 4.60 7.53 4.13
C LEU A 183 5.26 8.31 3.01
N HIS A 184 6.52 7.99 2.67
CA HIS A 184 7.19 8.58 1.53
C HIS A 184 6.44 8.31 0.21
N GLY A 185 5.90 7.11 0.05
CA GLY A 185 5.10 6.72 -1.12
C GLY A 185 3.74 7.42 -1.20
N ARG A 186 3.11 7.71 -0.06
CA ARG A 186 1.82 8.43 0.00
C ARG A 186 1.98 9.91 -0.33
N TYR A 187 2.98 10.56 0.25
CA TYR A 187 3.04 12.02 0.29
C TYR A 187 4.04 12.63 -0.70
N ILE A 188 5.13 11.93 -1.01
CA ILE A 188 6.22 12.43 -1.87
C ILE A 188 6.33 11.61 -3.16
N CYS A 189 6.67 10.33 -3.06
CA CYS A 189 6.91 9.46 -4.22
C CYS A 189 5.61 8.83 -4.73
N VAL A 190 4.60 9.66 -5.05
CA VAL A 190 3.29 9.20 -5.52
C VAL A 190 3.38 8.47 -6.87
N ALA A 191 2.35 7.66 -7.20
CA ALA A 191 2.43 6.73 -8.33
C ALA A 191 2.59 7.42 -9.69
N ARG A 192 1.73 8.37 -10.03
CA ARG A 192 1.67 8.99 -11.37
C ARG A 192 2.60 10.18 -11.55
N SER A 193 2.73 11.03 -10.53
CA SER A 193 3.52 12.28 -10.60
C SER A 193 4.30 12.46 -9.30
N PRO A 194 5.42 11.72 -9.12
CA PRO A 194 6.23 11.86 -7.91
C PRO A 194 6.78 13.29 -7.81
N LYS A 195 6.80 13.83 -6.59
CA LYS A 195 7.24 15.19 -6.30
C LYS A 195 8.77 15.24 -6.17
N CYS A 196 9.47 14.95 -7.27
CA CYS A 196 10.91 14.75 -7.26
C CYS A 196 11.69 16.03 -6.93
N GLU A 197 11.20 17.21 -7.33
CA GLU A 197 11.85 18.50 -7.09
C GLU A 197 11.94 18.86 -5.62
N ILE A 198 10.97 18.41 -4.81
CA ILE A 198 10.97 18.64 -3.35
C ILE A 198 11.32 17.40 -2.55
N CYS A 199 11.73 16.32 -3.24
CA CYS A 199 12.04 15.06 -2.58
C CYS A 199 13.39 15.14 -1.86
N PRO A 200 13.44 15.01 -0.53
CA PRO A 200 14.67 15.21 0.23
C PRO A 200 15.71 14.11 0.03
N ILE A 201 15.31 12.99 -0.59
CA ILE A 201 16.18 11.85 -0.90
C ILE A 201 16.49 11.70 -2.40
N SER A 202 16.20 12.75 -3.20
CA SER A 202 16.43 12.75 -4.66
C SER A 202 17.92 12.49 -5.01
N TRP A 203 18.84 13.02 -4.22
CA TRP A 203 20.29 12.96 -4.47
C TRP A 203 20.88 11.53 -4.47
N PHE A 204 20.24 10.55 -3.82
CA PHE A 204 20.63 9.14 -3.90
C PHE A 204 19.60 8.26 -4.59
N CYS A 205 18.52 8.83 -5.15
CA CYS A 205 17.44 8.09 -5.77
C CYS A 205 17.75 7.70 -7.22
N LYS A 206 17.78 6.38 -7.51
CA LYS A 206 18.03 5.85 -8.85
C LYS A 206 16.99 6.30 -9.89
N TYR A 207 15.73 6.46 -9.47
CA TYR A 207 14.70 6.96 -10.36
C TYR A 207 14.94 8.42 -10.74
N TYR A 208 15.30 9.27 -9.78
CA TYR A 208 15.64 10.67 -10.02
C TYR A 208 16.84 10.79 -10.96
N GLU A 209 17.94 10.10 -10.65
CA GLU A 209 19.13 10.03 -11.48
C GLU A 209 18.78 9.69 -12.94
N ARG A 210 17.90 8.71 -13.16
CA ARG A 210 17.52 8.26 -14.51
C ARG A 210 16.57 9.21 -15.25
N THR A 211 15.69 9.94 -14.53
CA THR A 211 14.59 10.71 -15.13
C THR A 211 14.86 12.21 -15.19
N HIS A 212 15.88 12.70 -14.48
CA HIS A 212 16.21 14.13 -14.38
C HIS A 212 17.61 14.45 -14.96
N THR A 213 18.20 13.56 -15.74
CA THR A 213 19.34 13.91 -16.59
C THR A 213 18.85 14.78 -17.74
N GLU A 214 19.72 15.65 -18.28
CA GLU A 214 19.42 16.50 -19.43
C GLU A 214 18.84 15.70 -20.61
N ALA A 215 19.45 14.56 -20.93
CA ALA A 215 18.97 13.66 -21.98
C ALA A 215 17.58 13.07 -21.69
N ALA A 216 17.25 12.80 -20.42
CA ALA A 216 15.93 12.29 -20.03
C ALA A 216 14.87 13.37 -20.08
N LEU A 217 15.20 14.61 -19.71
CA LEU A 217 14.31 15.77 -19.79
C LEU A 217 13.97 16.08 -21.25
N LEU A 218 14.94 16.16 -22.15
CA LEU A 218 14.72 16.35 -23.57
C LEU A 218 13.83 15.27 -24.21
N LYS A 219 14.05 13.99 -23.84
CA LYS A 219 13.18 12.89 -24.30
C LYS A 219 11.74 13.02 -23.79
N ALA A 220 11.59 13.44 -22.53
CA ALA A 220 10.25 13.64 -21.93
C ALA A 220 9.49 14.78 -22.62
N GLU A 221 10.16 15.88 -22.94
CA GLU A 221 9.57 17.02 -23.65
C GLU A 221 9.16 16.63 -25.09
N ALA A 222 10.04 15.94 -25.82
CA ALA A 222 9.73 15.43 -27.16
C ALA A 222 8.52 14.49 -27.16
N LEU A 223 8.39 13.62 -26.15
CA LEU A 223 7.23 12.74 -25.99
C LEU A 223 5.94 13.48 -25.66
N LYS A 224 6.02 14.52 -24.81
CA LYS A 224 4.88 15.40 -24.51
C LYS A 224 4.40 16.13 -25.77
N ALA A 225 5.32 16.67 -26.56
CA ALA A 225 5.01 17.35 -27.80
C ALA A 225 4.35 16.41 -28.83
N LYS A 226 4.85 15.18 -28.96
CA LYS A 226 4.24 14.15 -29.82
C LYS A 226 2.82 13.80 -29.38
N LYS A 227 2.59 13.52 -28.10
CA LYS A 227 1.25 13.25 -27.56
C LYS A 227 0.28 14.41 -27.78
N ALA A 228 0.71 15.65 -27.61
CA ALA A 228 -0.12 16.83 -27.86
C ALA A 228 -0.54 16.93 -29.34
N LYS A 229 0.36 16.64 -30.30
CA LYS A 229 0.06 16.55 -31.70
C LYS A 229 -0.96 15.45 -32.03
N ASP A 230 -0.80 14.28 -31.47
CA ASP A 230 -1.72 13.15 -31.66
C ASP A 230 -3.14 13.44 -31.11
N ILE A 231 -3.23 14.10 -29.96
CA ILE A 231 -4.52 14.54 -29.38
C ILE A 231 -5.20 15.58 -30.29
N LYS A 232 -4.44 16.55 -30.81
CA LYS A 232 -4.98 17.54 -31.74
C LYS A 232 -5.51 16.87 -33.02
N LYS A 233 -4.74 15.94 -33.61
CA LYS A 233 -5.12 15.17 -34.78
C LYS A 233 -6.40 14.35 -34.54
N LYS A 234 -6.52 13.66 -33.42
CA LYS A 234 -7.73 12.92 -33.04
C LYS A 234 -8.95 13.81 -32.87
N LYS A 235 -8.81 14.99 -32.25
CA LYS A 235 -9.92 15.96 -32.12
C LYS A 235 -10.38 16.45 -33.49
N GLN A 236 -9.45 16.73 -34.40
CA GLN A 236 -9.76 17.20 -35.73
C GLN A 236 -10.49 16.13 -36.58
N LEU A 237 -10.03 14.88 -36.52
CA LEU A 237 -10.71 13.75 -37.16
C LEU A 237 -12.14 13.52 -36.63
N ASN A 238 -12.34 13.66 -35.31
CA ASN A 238 -13.68 13.57 -34.71
C ASN A 238 -14.63 14.69 -35.17
N ILE A 239 -14.11 15.90 -35.36
CA ILE A 239 -14.92 17.03 -35.89
C ILE A 239 -15.33 16.74 -37.32
N ILE A 240 -14.39 16.32 -38.15
CA ILE A 240 -14.65 15.99 -39.58
C ILE A 240 -15.68 14.84 -39.69
N SER A 241 -15.51 13.77 -38.88
CA SER A 241 -16.46 12.65 -38.89
C SER A 241 -17.87 13.03 -38.46
N LYS A 242 -18.02 13.95 -37.49
CA LYS A 242 -19.33 14.51 -37.10
C LYS A 242 -19.96 15.36 -38.21
N GLN A 243 -19.15 16.16 -38.89
CA GLN A 243 -19.64 16.98 -40.03
C GLN A 243 -20.09 16.13 -41.21
N LEU A 244 -19.35 15.04 -41.52
CA LEU A 244 -19.73 14.11 -42.58
C LEU A 244 -21.05 13.37 -42.28
N LYS A 245 -21.21 12.91 -41.00
CA LYS A 245 -22.48 12.30 -40.57
C LYS A 245 -23.67 13.25 -40.65
N LYS A 246 -23.50 14.53 -40.38
CA LYS A 246 -24.55 15.53 -40.46
C LYS A 246 -24.97 15.76 -41.93
N ARG A 247 -24.00 15.79 -42.87
CA ARG A 247 -24.25 15.95 -44.29
C ARG A 247 -24.91 14.73 -44.97
N SER A 248 -24.76 13.52 -44.40
CA SER A 248 -25.46 12.34 -44.93
C SER A 248 -26.93 12.31 -44.50
N VAL A 249 -27.27 12.81 -43.31
CA VAL A 249 -28.65 12.88 -42.82
C VAL A 249 -29.46 13.96 -43.58
N ASP A 250 -28.80 15.08 -43.96
CA ASP A 250 -29.45 16.19 -44.71
C ASP A 250 -29.65 15.87 -46.22
N LYS A 251 -29.22 14.72 -46.72
CA LYS A 251 -29.43 14.28 -48.12
C LYS A 251 -30.54 13.26 -48.31
N ASP A 252 -31.08 12.74 -47.22
CA ASP A 252 -32.14 11.73 -47.23
C ASP A 252 -33.53 12.33 -46.89
N ILE A 253 -33.64 13.68 -46.95
CA ILE A 253 -34.89 14.47 -46.89
C ILE A 253 -35.08 15.19 -48.23
#